data_1451cca005fb0dcd0347791e1c2e4b49
#
_entry.id   1451cca005fb0dcd0347791e1c2e4b49
#
_cell.length_a   1.000
_cell.length_b   1.000
_cell.length_c   1.000
_cell.angle_alpha   90.00
_cell.angle_beta   90.00
_cell.angle_gamma   90.00
#
_symmetry.space_group_name_H-M   'P 1'
#
loop_
_entity.id
_entity.type
_entity.pdbx_description
1 polymer ?
#
loop_
_entity_poly.entity_id
_entity_poly.type
_entity_poly.pdbx_seq_one_letter_code
_entity_poly.pdbx_strand_id
1 'polypeptide(L)'
;MNALKPKSSFGTAQIILFFSIAILVIVVAVPVLLIFFNAFWVNGEFNITDVAKIIMEPETYQALVNSLVIASGTTIGSTIVGTFFAWLVTRTDLPYKSFMKSMFLVPFMLPSFIGALAWKMLLSPNAGFINKFFINNFGFDGPIFNIYSYLGIVLVEIMYLFPFVFIQVCGALERMDPTLEESARISGAGLFTITRKITIPLVLPSILSGSLLIMLYSMAHFGTVAVLGIENGIFNIPTLIYQRIHQSAGSFDSIRTGTVLATVLVVTAALIIWLQGKILSKGHYQIIGGKSFRPMELKLRALRMPLLILCLAYIAFTIVLPTVVIFLVGGLKTYGLAFTWNNLSLDNYKFILFDYKLTKDAIWNSVTLGLGAAVITMFAGVMISYVIVKMKVRGKGILEFLGMLPFSVPGSVIALGVILAWSGKYGINLYNTVWIILVAYIARYMAFSLKANSA
;
A
#
# COMPACT_ATOMS: atom_id res chain seq x y z
N MET A 1 21.29 26.96 -47.41
CA MET A 1 20.96 27.19 -45.97
C MET A 1 21.28 25.92 -45.20
N ASN A 2 22.48 25.85 -44.62
CA ASN A 2 22.93 24.71 -43.82
C ASN A 2 22.23 24.73 -42.46
N ALA A 3 21.33 23.79 -42.26
CA ALA A 3 20.74 23.55 -40.95
C ALA A 3 21.86 23.11 -40.01
N LEU A 4 22.13 23.94 -39.01
CA LEU A 4 22.98 23.64 -37.87
C LEU A 4 22.40 22.43 -37.15
N LYS A 5 22.95 21.24 -37.37
CA LYS A 5 22.76 20.10 -36.50
C LYS A 5 23.28 20.51 -35.11
N PRO A 6 22.46 20.45 -34.04
CA PRO A 6 22.97 20.67 -32.70
C PRO A 6 24.04 19.59 -32.45
N LYS A 7 25.29 19.99 -32.26
CA LYS A 7 26.32 19.18 -31.62
C LYS A 7 25.84 18.93 -30.18
N SER A 8 24.98 17.92 -29.97
CA SER A 8 24.75 17.43 -28.63
C SER A 8 26.10 16.93 -28.12
N SER A 9 26.64 17.58 -27.13
CA SER A 9 27.88 17.16 -26.47
C SER A 9 27.69 15.70 -26.07
N PHE A 10 28.33 14.78 -26.78
CA PHE A 10 28.26 13.32 -26.55
C PHE A 10 28.56 12.99 -25.08
N GLY A 11 29.31 13.86 -24.36
CA GLY A 11 29.60 13.75 -22.93
C GLY A 11 28.41 13.90 -21.99
N THR A 12 27.48 14.86 -22.20
CA THR A 12 26.39 15.13 -21.28
C THR A 12 25.37 13.95 -21.20
N ALA A 13 25.05 13.39 -22.37
CA ALA A 13 24.16 12.23 -22.49
C ALA A 13 24.75 10.98 -21.80
N GLN A 14 26.06 10.77 -21.96
CA GLN A 14 26.76 9.66 -21.30
C GLN A 14 26.83 9.83 -19.79
N ILE A 15 27.04 11.05 -19.30
CA ILE A 15 27.03 11.37 -17.88
C ILE A 15 25.65 11.08 -17.27
N ILE A 16 24.58 11.54 -17.91
CA ILE A 16 23.20 11.27 -17.43
C ILE A 16 22.93 9.76 -17.41
N LEU A 17 23.33 9.04 -18.45
CA LEU A 17 23.16 7.58 -18.50
C LEU A 17 23.93 6.89 -17.37
N PHE A 18 25.21 7.27 -17.16
CA PHE A 18 26.04 6.70 -16.11
C PHE A 18 25.45 6.91 -14.72
N PHE A 19 25.04 8.14 -14.39
CA PHE A 19 24.41 8.42 -13.09
C PHE A 19 23.05 7.72 -12.92
N SER A 20 22.26 7.61 -13.99
CA SER A 20 20.98 6.88 -13.96
C SER A 20 21.20 5.39 -13.66
N ILE A 21 22.19 4.76 -14.32
CA ILE A 21 22.55 3.36 -14.07
C ILE A 21 23.11 3.21 -12.65
N ALA A 22 24.04 4.07 -12.25
CA ALA A 22 24.69 4.01 -10.94
C ALA A 22 23.66 4.10 -9.79
N ILE A 23 22.74 5.06 -9.86
CA ILE A 23 21.68 5.21 -8.84
C ILE A 23 20.83 3.95 -8.77
N LEU A 24 20.33 3.43 -9.88
CA LEU A 24 19.48 2.24 -9.90
C LEU A 24 20.20 0.99 -9.42
N VAL A 25 21.47 0.83 -9.81
CA VAL A 25 22.27 -0.32 -9.36
C VAL A 25 22.54 -0.24 -7.87
N ILE A 26 23.03 0.91 -7.39
CA ILE A 26 23.44 1.08 -5.99
C ILE A 26 22.25 1.03 -5.04
N VAL A 27 21.14 1.69 -5.39
CA VAL A 27 20.01 1.89 -4.47
C VAL A 27 18.97 0.78 -4.59
N VAL A 28 18.85 0.14 -5.76
CA VAL A 28 17.81 -0.88 -6.01
C VAL A 28 18.39 -2.26 -6.27
N ALA A 29 19.26 -2.40 -7.28
CA ALA A 29 19.73 -3.71 -7.72
C ALA A 29 20.60 -4.40 -6.66
N VAL A 30 21.57 -3.70 -6.08
CA VAL A 30 22.47 -4.26 -5.04
C VAL A 30 21.69 -4.74 -3.81
N PRO A 31 20.82 -3.93 -3.17
CA PRO A 31 20.00 -4.39 -2.06
C PRO A 31 19.19 -5.65 -2.37
N VAL A 32 18.51 -5.68 -3.53
CA VAL A 32 17.68 -6.82 -3.91
C VAL A 32 18.53 -8.06 -4.20
N LEU A 33 19.63 -7.93 -4.93
CA LEU A 33 20.54 -9.04 -5.21
C LEU A 33 21.16 -9.62 -3.95
N LEU A 34 21.50 -8.78 -2.97
CA LEU A 34 22.06 -9.23 -1.69
C LEU A 34 21.06 -10.05 -0.87
N ILE A 35 19.76 -9.79 -0.98
CA ILE A 35 18.74 -10.62 -0.33
C ILE A 35 18.82 -12.05 -0.88
N PHE A 36 18.78 -12.20 -2.20
CA PHE A 36 18.88 -13.52 -2.84
C PHE A 36 20.24 -14.19 -2.56
N PHE A 37 21.32 -13.43 -2.65
CA PHE A 37 22.64 -13.94 -2.35
C PHE A 37 22.72 -14.48 -0.91
N ASN A 38 22.34 -13.68 0.11
CA ASN A 38 22.41 -14.13 1.50
C ASN A 38 21.37 -15.21 1.85
N ALA A 39 20.28 -15.34 1.09
CA ALA A 39 19.32 -16.43 1.28
C ALA A 39 19.93 -17.78 0.86
N PHE A 40 20.65 -17.83 -0.27
CA PHE A 40 21.12 -19.09 -0.87
C PHE A 40 22.60 -19.40 -0.64
N TRP A 41 23.46 -18.42 -0.35
CA TRP A 41 24.88 -18.62 -0.10
C TRP A 41 25.21 -18.54 1.39
N VAL A 42 25.81 -19.62 1.92
CA VAL A 42 26.24 -19.75 3.32
C VAL A 42 27.70 -20.17 3.34
N ASN A 43 28.54 -19.41 4.02
CA ASN A 43 29.98 -19.69 4.13
C ASN A 43 30.70 -19.92 2.79
N GLY A 44 30.19 -19.30 1.71
CA GLY A 44 30.75 -19.44 0.36
C GLY A 44 30.17 -20.59 -0.46
N GLU A 45 29.26 -21.39 0.10
CA GLU A 45 28.60 -22.52 -0.57
C GLU A 45 27.13 -22.25 -0.84
N PHE A 46 26.64 -22.75 -1.98
CA PHE A 46 25.21 -22.69 -2.32
C PHE A 46 24.44 -23.74 -1.52
N ASN A 47 23.51 -23.30 -0.69
CA ASN A 47 22.79 -24.20 0.23
C ASN A 47 21.27 -24.02 0.11
N ILE A 48 20.64 -24.81 -0.74
CA ILE A 48 19.19 -24.84 -0.92
C ILE A 48 18.49 -25.65 0.19
N THR A 49 19.22 -26.57 0.83
CA THR A 49 18.64 -27.44 1.86
C THR A 49 18.22 -26.67 3.10
N ASP A 50 19.01 -25.70 3.51
CA ASP A 50 18.67 -24.85 4.65
C ASP A 50 17.54 -23.87 4.31
N VAL A 51 17.49 -23.37 3.07
CA VAL A 51 16.37 -22.57 2.59
C VAL A 51 15.08 -23.40 2.69
N ALA A 52 15.10 -24.64 2.24
CA ALA A 52 13.95 -25.54 2.34
C ALA A 52 13.55 -25.81 3.80
N LYS A 53 14.53 -26.00 4.72
CA LYS A 53 14.26 -26.18 6.15
C LYS A 53 13.52 -24.96 6.73
N ILE A 54 14.02 -23.73 6.47
CA ILE A 54 13.39 -22.48 6.96
C ILE A 54 11.97 -22.32 6.40
N ILE A 55 11.74 -22.67 5.13
CA ILE A 55 10.41 -22.58 4.51
C ILE A 55 9.45 -23.61 5.13
N MET A 56 9.95 -24.80 5.48
CA MET A 56 9.17 -25.88 6.07
C MET A 56 8.96 -25.72 7.59
N GLU A 57 9.59 -24.75 8.24
CA GLU A 57 9.28 -24.43 9.63
C GLU A 57 7.81 -24.13 9.80
N PRO A 58 7.13 -24.70 10.82
CA PRO A 58 5.69 -24.48 11.04
C PRO A 58 5.30 -23.00 11.11
N GLU A 59 6.13 -22.18 11.75
CA GLU A 59 5.89 -20.73 11.89
C GLU A 59 5.98 -20.02 10.52
N THR A 60 6.93 -20.38 9.67
CA THR A 60 7.08 -19.83 8.32
C THR A 60 5.88 -20.18 7.44
N TYR A 61 5.51 -21.47 7.45
CA TYR A 61 4.35 -21.94 6.72
C TYR A 61 3.07 -21.23 7.18
N GLN A 62 2.85 -21.15 8.50
CA GLN A 62 1.70 -20.46 9.06
C GLN A 62 1.68 -18.98 8.69
N ALA A 63 2.82 -18.28 8.76
CA ALA A 63 2.91 -16.87 8.36
C ALA A 63 2.64 -16.66 6.86
N LEU A 64 3.05 -17.59 6.01
CA LEU A 64 2.73 -17.55 4.57
C LEU A 64 1.23 -17.73 4.33
N VAL A 65 0.61 -18.72 4.98
CA VAL A 65 -0.84 -18.94 4.91
C VAL A 65 -1.59 -17.71 5.43
N ASN A 66 -1.18 -17.15 6.57
CA ASN A 66 -1.76 -15.94 7.12
C ASN A 66 -1.66 -14.76 6.14
N SER A 67 -0.48 -14.57 5.52
CA SER A 67 -0.29 -13.53 4.50
C SER A 67 -1.28 -13.69 3.35
N LEU A 68 -1.45 -14.92 2.84
CA LEU A 68 -2.38 -15.20 1.75
C LEU A 68 -3.85 -15.03 2.15
N VAL A 69 -4.24 -15.49 3.34
CA VAL A 69 -5.61 -15.37 3.85
C VAL A 69 -5.98 -13.91 4.05
N ILE A 70 -5.13 -13.14 4.75
CA ILE A 70 -5.36 -11.72 4.99
C ILE A 70 -5.40 -10.97 3.67
N ALA A 71 -4.41 -11.17 2.78
CA ALA A 71 -4.35 -10.47 1.51
C ALA A 71 -5.52 -10.82 0.58
N SER A 72 -5.94 -12.08 0.54
CA SER A 72 -7.10 -12.50 -0.26
C SER A 72 -8.40 -11.90 0.26
N GLY A 73 -8.64 -11.96 1.57
CA GLY A 73 -9.81 -11.35 2.20
C GLY A 73 -9.87 -9.84 1.98
N THR A 74 -8.76 -9.16 2.21
CA THR A 74 -8.62 -7.72 1.97
C THR A 74 -8.85 -7.37 0.50
N THR A 75 -8.27 -8.14 -0.43
CA THR A 75 -8.44 -7.91 -1.86
C THR A 75 -9.89 -8.05 -2.29
N ILE A 76 -10.55 -9.12 -1.88
CA ILE A 76 -11.97 -9.36 -2.23
C ILE A 76 -12.84 -8.23 -1.66
N GLY A 77 -12.71 -7.93 -0.38
CA GLY A 77 -13.51 -6.90 0.27
C GLY A 77 -13.27 -5.51 -0.30
N SER A 78 -12.01 -5.13 -0.49
CA SER A 78 -11.66 -3.84 -1.08
C SER A 78 -12.09 -3.71 -2.54
N THR A 79 -12.07 -4.81 -3.31
CA THR A 79 -12.56 -4.83 -4.69
C THR A 79 -14.05 -4.59 -4.76
N ILE A 80 -14.82 -5.24 -3.89
CA ILE A 80 -16.27 -5.04 -3.80
C ILE A 80 -16.59 -3.60 -3.41
N VAL A 81 -16.00 -3.11 -2.32
CA VAL A 81 -16.23 -1.76 -1.79
C VAL A 81 -15.78 -0.68 -2.78
N GLY A 82 -14.55 -0.81 -3.32
CA GLY A 82 -13.98 0.15 -4.26
C GLY A 82 -14.74 0.23 -5.58
N THR A 83 -15.13 -0.92 -6.14
CA THR A 83 -15.94 -0.97 -7.38
C THR A 83 -17.33 -0.39 -7.16
N PHE A 84 -17.98 -0.71 -6.04
CA PHE A 84 -19.30 -0.20 -5.70
C PHE A 84 -19.30 1.32 -5.57
N PHE A 85 -18.40 1.90 -4.79
CA PHE A 85 -18.34 3.35 -4.64
C PHE A 85 -17.87 4.06 -5.92
N ALA A 86 -16.96 3.47 -6.69
CA ALA A 86 -16.55 4.02 -7.98
C ALA A 86 -17.73 4.10 -8.96
N TRP A 87 -18.51 3.02 -9.06
CA TRP A 87 -19.72 2.99 -9.87
C TRP A 87 -20.73 4.04 -9.38
N LEU A 88 -20.97 4.10 -8.07
CA LEU A 88 -21.95 4.98 -7.47
C LEU A 88 -21.65 6.48 -7.76
N VAL A 89 -20.38 6.90 -7.58
CA VAL A 89 -20.01 8.32 -7.81
C VAL A 89 -19.81 8.69 -9.29
N THR A 90 -19.60 7.70 -10.17
CA THR A 90 -19.36 7.98 -11.59
C THR A 90 -20.60 7.80 -12.46
N ARG A 91 -21.45 6.83 -12.16
CA ARG A 91 -22.55 6.39 -13.03
C ARG A 91 -23.94 6.76 -12.53
N THR A 92 -24.09 7.36 -11.35
CA THR A 92 -25.39 7.68 -10.78
C THR A 92 -25.58 9.18 -10.57
N ASP A 93 -26.81 9.62 -10.30
CA ASP A 93 -27.14 11.00 -9.94
C ASP A 93 -26.99 11.28 -8.43
N LEU A 94 -26.02 10.62 -7.76
CA LEU A 94 -25.73 10.83 -6.34
C LEU A 94 -25.36 12.31 -6.09
N PRO A 95 -25.90 12.99 -5.07
CA PRO A 95 -25.48 14.35 -4.74
C PRO A 95 -24.07 14.39 -4.15
N TYR A 96 -23.40 15.53 -4.30
CA TYR A 96 -22.05 15.75 -3.76
C TYR A 96 -20.96 14.79 -4.23
N LYS A 97 -21.04 14.28 -5.47
CA LYS A 97 -20.07 13.32 -6.05
C LYS A 97 -18.62 13.72 -5.90
N SER A 98 -18.31 15.00 -6.18
CA SER A 98 -16.94 15.52 -6.09
C SER A 98 -16.40 15.43 -4.66
N PHE A 99 -17.23 15.80 -3.68
CA PHE A 99 -16.89 15.65 -2.26
C PHE A 99 -16.67 14.18 -1.89
N MET A 100 -17.59 13.28 -2.31
CA MET A 100 -17.46 11.85 -2.04
C MET A 100 -16.18 11.26 -2.66
N LYS A 101 -15.87 11.63 -3.92
CA LYS A 101 -14.62 11.19 -4.56
C LYS A 101 -13.39 11.59 -3.75
N SER A 102 -13.35 12.85 -3.28
CA SER A 102 -12.22 13.32 -2.46
C SER A 102 -12.15 12.60 -1.12
N MET A 103 -13.28 12.43 -0.44
CA MET A 103 -13.32 11.78 0.87
C MET A 103 -12.95 10.29 0.80
N PHE A 104 -13.34 9.58 -0.25
CA PHE A 104 -12.94 8.17 -0.44
C PHE A 104 -11.44 7.99 -0.68
N LEU A 105 -10.70 9.03 -1.00
CA LEU A 105 -9.25 8.99 -1.13
C LEU A 105 -8.51 9.25 0.19
N VAL A 106 -9.15 9.89 1.16
CA VAL A 106 -8.52 10.24 2.44
C VAL A 106 -7.94 9.03 3.18
N PRO A 107 -8.61 7.86 3.27
CA PRO A 107 -8.05 6.69 3.95
C PRO A 107 -6.70 6.24 3.36
N PHE A 108 -6.50 6.40 2.05
CA PHE A 108 -5.21 6.07 1.42
C PHE A 108 -4.06 6.97 1.88
N MET A 109 -4.37 8.22 2.26
CA MET A 109 -3.37 9.19 2.72
C MET A 109 -3.00 8.98 4.19
N LEU A 110 -3.84 8.30 4.96
CA LEU A 110 -3.60 8.02 6.37
C LEU A 110 -2.78 6.73 6.53
N PRO A 111 -1.75 6.71 7.39
CA PRO A 111 -1.05 5.47 7.71
C PRO A 111 -2.01 4.45 8.33
N SER A 112 -2.15 3.29 7.70
CA SER A 112 -3.09 2.25 8.13
C SER A 112 -2.82 1.70 9.53
N PHE A 113 -1.56 1.77 10.01
CA PHE A 113 -1.24 1.36 11.38
C PHE A 113 -1.86 2.31 12.43
N ILE A 114 -2.00 3.60 12.12
CA ILE A 114 -2.71 4.58 12.98
C ILE A 114 -4.19 4.22 13.04
N GLY A 115 -4.78 3.85 11.89
CA GLY A 115 -6.12 3.33 11.85
C GLY A 115 -6.29 2.04 12.65
N ALA A 116 -5.35 1.12 12.57
CA ALA A 116 -5.35 -0.10 13.38
C ALA A 116 -5.30 0.21 14.88
N LEU A 117 -4.51 1.19 15.32
CA LEU A 117 -4.50 1.67 16.71
C LEU A 117 -5.86 2.24 17.12
N ALA A 118 -6.49 3.05 16.28
CA ALA A 118 -7.82 3.59 16.56
C ALA A 118 -8.88 2.48 16.72
N TRP A 119 -8.86 1.52 15.79
CA TRP A 119 -9.78 0.38 15.86
C TRP A 119 -9.48 -0.55 17.04
N LYS A 120 -8.21 -0.71 17.44
CA LYS A 120 -7.81 -1.35 18.70
C LYS A 120 -8.46 -0.66 19.91
N MET A 121 -8.40 0.68 19.97
CA MET A 121 -9.03 1.46 21.03
C MET A 121 -10.55 1.34 21.06
N LEU A 122 -11.18 1.16 19.89
CA LEU A 122 -12.64 1.01 19.77
C LEU A 122 -13.13 -0.39 20.10
N LEU A 123 -12.49 -1.44 19.55
CA LEU A 123 -13.00 -2.81 19.49
C LEU A 123 -12.17 -3.84 20.26
N SER A 124 -11.16 -3.42 21.04
CA SER A 124 -10.42 -4.34 21.92
C SER A 124 -11.40 -5.02 22.91
N PRO A 125 -11.30 -6.34 23.13
CA PRO A 125 -12.22 -7.05 24.01
C PRO A 125 -12.29 -6.47 25.43
N ASN A 126 -11.15 -6.18 26.02
CA ASN A 126 -11.06 -5.77 27.42
C ASN A 126 -11.17 -4.26 27.66
N ALA A 127 -10.66 -3.46 26.71
CA ALA A 127 -10.52 -2.01 26.89
C ALA A 127 -11.26 -1.18 25.82
N GLY A 128 -11.85 -1.83 24.80
CA GLY A 128 -12.49 -1.15 23.68
C GLY A 128 -13.71 -0.34 24.08
N PHE A 129 -13.76 0.92 23.68
CA PHE A 129 -14.83 1.83 24.04
C PHE A 129 -16.21 1.34 23.58
N ILE A 130 -16.31 0.74 22.39
CA ILE A 130 -17.56 0.21 21.87
C ILE A 130 -18.00 -1.02 22.70
N ASN A 131 -17.10 -1.94 23.01
CA ASN A 131 -17.43 -3.10 23.86
C ASN A 131 -17.87 -2.65 25.23
N LYS A 132 -17.17 -1.71 25.88
CA LYS A 132 -17.55 -1.13 27.17
C LYS A 132 -18.91 -0.44 27.12
N PHE A 133 -19.20 0.29 26.03
CA PHE A 133 -20.50 0.92 25.84
C PHE A 133 -21.65 -0.10 25.85
N PHE A 134 -21.49 -1.21 25.13
CA PHE A 134 -22.52 -2.26 25.09
C PHE A 134 -22.66 -3.00 26.44
N ILE A 135 -21.54 -3.35 27.08
CA ILE A 135 -21.55 -4.01 28.39
C ILE A 135 -22.25 -3.12 29.43
N ASN A 136 -21.88 -1.84 29.52
CA ASN A 136 -22.37 -0.95 30.57
C ASN A 136 -23.81 -0.49 30.36
N ASN A 137 -24.28 -0.33 29.12
CA ASN A 137 -25.60 0.23 28.83
C ASN A 137 -26.65 -0.83 28.46
N PHE A 138 -26.24 -2.00 27.97
CA PHE A 138 -27.15 -3.04 27.50
C PHE A 138 -26.99 -4.36 28.26
N GLY A 139 -26.09 -4.43 29.27
CA GLY A 139 -25.95 -5.59 30.15
C GLY A 139 -25.41 -6.86 29.48
N PHE A 140 -24.55 -6.70 28.42
CA PHE A 140 -23.88 -7.85 27.81
C PHE A 140 -22.85 -8.46 28.78
N ASP A 141 -22.81 -9.79 28.91
CA ASP A 141 -21.91 -10.53 29.80
C ASP A 141 -20.44 -10.53 29.37
N GLY A 142 -20.14 -10.05 28.15
CA GLY A 142 -18.77 -10.02 27.58
C GLY A 142 -18.64 -9.17 26.33
N PRO A 143 -17.43 -9.10 25.75
CA PRO A 143 -17.16 -8.31 24.57
C PRO A 143 -17.88 -8.89 23.34
N ILE A 144 -18.57 -8.04 22.61
CA ILE A 144 -19.26 -8.40 21.37
C ILE A 144 -18.26 -8.48 20.20
N PHE A 145 -17.26 -7.59 20.22
CA PHE A 145 -16.28 -7.47 19.14
C PHE A 145 -14.89 -7.89 19.64
N ASN A 146 -14.16 -8.60 18.77
CA ASN A 146 -12.75 -8.89 18.96
C ASN A 146 -11.99 -8.48 17.70
N ILE A 147 -11.28 -7.33 17.79
CA ILE A 147 -10.48 -6.81 16.68
C ILE A 147 -9.21 -7.63 16.42
N TYR A 148 -8.75 -8.40 17.43
CA TYR A 148 -7.55 -9.22 17.34
C TYR A 148 -7.83 -10.56 16.64
N SER A 149 -8.30 -10.48 15.44
CA SER A 149 -8.68 -11.64 14.62
C SER A 149 -8.34 -11.39 13.14
N TYR A 150 -8.32 -12.46 12.34
CA TYR A 150 -8.18 -12.34 10.90
C TYR A 150 -9.23 -11.39 10.30
N LEU A 151 -10.47 -11.51 10.74
CA LEU A 151 -11.56 -10.64 10.29
C LEU A 151 -11.30 -9.18 10.67
N GLY A 152 -10.84 -8.92 11.89
CA GLY A 152 -10.50 -7.57 12.34
C GLY A 152 -9.39 -6.94 11.52
N ILE A 153 -8.31 -7.69 11.27
CA ILE A 153 -7.20 -7.24 10.41
C ILE A 153 -7.70 -6.94 8.99
N VAL A 154 -8.45 -7.88 8.39
CA VAL A 154 -9.00 -7.74 7.03
C VAL A 154 -9.94 -6.54 6.92
N LEU A 155 -10.85 -6.34 7.87
CA LEU A 155 -11.77 -5.20 7.86
C LEU A 155 -11.04 -3.86 7.94
N VAL A 156 -10.03 -3.75 8.80
CA VAL A 156 -9.21 -2.54 8.89
C VAL A 156 -8.45 -2.32 7.57
N GLU A 157 -7.83 -3.35 7.00
CA GLU A 157 -7.13 -3.20 5.72
C GLU A 157 -8.08 -2.81 4.57
N ILE A 158 -9.30 -3.36 4.51
CA ILE A 158 -10.29 -2.97 3.51
C ILE A 158 -10.56 -1.46 3.56
N MET A 159 -10.72 -0.89 4.75
CA MET A 159 -11.01 0.53 4.94
C MET A 159 -9.91 1.44 4.39
N TYR A 160 -8.65 0.98 4.40
CA TYR A 160 -7.50 1.78 3.94
C TYR A 160 -7.03 1.46 2.53
N LEU A 161 -7.37 0.27 1.98
CA LEU A 161 -6.86 -0.17 0.68
C LEU A 161 -7.89 -0.15 -0.45
N PHE A 162 -9.20 -0.05 -0.16
CA PHE A 162 -10.21 0.05 -1.21
C PHE A 162 -9.99 1.21 -2.20
N PRO A 163 -9.34 2.35 -1.84
CA PRO A 163 -9.10 3.44 -2.78
C PRO A 163 -8.25 3.05 -3.99
N PHE A 164 -7.41 2.00 -3.88
CA PHE A 164 -6.65 1.50 -5.03
C PHE A 164 -7.55 1.02 -6.17
N VAL A 165 -8.57 0.22 -5.86
CA VAL A 165 -9.57 -0.20 -6.86
C VAL A 165 -10.48 0.95 -7.24
N PHE A 166 -10.91 1.75 -6.26
CA PHE A 166 -11.77 2.92 -6.49
C PHE A 166 -11.19 3.87 -7.56
N ILE A 167 -9.91 4.25 -7.45
CA ILE A 167 -9.25 5.15 -8.40
C ILE A 167 -9.21 4.54 -9.80
N GLN A 168 -8.80 3.25 -9.90
CA GLN A 168 -8.66 2.56 -11.18
C GLN A 168 -10.00 2.43 -11.88
N VAL A 169 -11.05 2.08 -11.14
CA VAL A 169 -12.40 1.89 -11.68
C VAL A 169 -13.06 3.23 -12.03
N CYS A 170 -12.90 4.27 -11.20
CA CYS A 170 -13.36 5.62 -11.55
C CYS A 170 -12.76 6.08 -12.87
N GLY A 171 -11.43 5.99 -13.02
CA GLY A 171 -10.76 6.40 -14.24
C GLY A 171 -11.17 5.58 -15.47
N ALA A 172 -11.51 4.30 -15.31
CA ALA A 172 -12.03 3.47 -16.40
C ALA A 172 -13.46 3.85 -16.77
N LEU A 173 -14.33 4.02 -15.76
CA LEU A 173 -15.72 4.42 -15.97
C LEU A 173 -15.82 5.81 -16.63
N GLU A 174 -14.98 6.78 -16.25
CA GLU A 174 -14.97 8.12 -16.84
C GLU A 174 -14.56 8.15 -18.32
N ARG A 175 -13.72 7.18 -18.74
CA ARG A 175 -13.25 7.06 -20.14
C ARG A 175 -14.12 6.12 -21.00
N MET A 176 -15.04 5.39 -20.41
CA MET A 176 -15.91 4.45 -21.12
C MET A 176 -16.96 5.19 -21.96
N ASP A 177 -17.13 4.77 -23.23
CA ASP A 177 -18.14 5.31 -24.12
C ASP A 177 -19.57 5.00 -23.61
N PRO A 178 -20.41 6.02 -23.32
CA PRO A 178 -21.75 5.81 -22.82
C PRO A 178 -22.73 5.24 -23.87
N THR A 179 -22.39 5.30 -25.17
CA THR A 179 -23.28 4.85 -26.26
C THR A 179 -23.65 3.38 -26.15
N LEU A 180 -22.77 2.54 -25.62
CA LEU A 180 -23.05 1.12 -25.38
C LEU A 180 -24.14 0.91 -24.32
N GLU A 181 -24.12 1.69 -23.25
CA GLU A 181 -25.12 1.64 -22.18
C GLU A 181 -26.45 2.24 -22.66
N GLU A 182 -26.41 3.33 -23.45
CA GLU A 182 -27.58 3.97 -24.06
C GLU A 182 -28.29 3.07 -25.06
N SER A 183 -27.54 2.39 -25.95
CA SER A 183 -28.08 1.46 -26.91
C SER A 183 -28.78 0.29 -26.23
N ALA A 184 -28.21 -0.26 -25.17
CA ALA A 184 -28.81 -1.30 -24.37
C ALA A 184 -30.11 -0.82 -23.68
N ARG A 185 -30.12 0.42 -23.20
CA ARG A 185 -31.30 1.03 -22.58
C ARG A 185 -32.44 1.24 -23.58
N ILE A 186 -32.14 1.71 -24.80
CA ILE A 186 -33.09 1.85 -25.88
C ILE A 186 -33.68 0.48 -26.24
N SER A 187 -32.88 -0.59 -26.17
CA SER A 187 -33.33 -1.97 -26.37
C SER A 187 -34.11 -2.54 -25.16
N GLY A 188 -34.47 -1.73 -24.15
CA GLY A 188 -35.27 -2.14 -23.00
C GLY A 188 -34.48 -2.81 -21.85
N ALA A 189 -33.16 -2.84 -21.87
CA ALA A 189 -32.38 -3.45 -20.80
C ALA A 189 -32.46 -2.62 -19.51
N GLY A 190 -32.80 -3.30 -18.41
CA GLY A 190 -32.80 -2.68 -17.06
C GLY A 190 -31.41 -2.39 -16.55
N LEU A 191 -31.33 -1.49 -15.56
CA LEU A 191 -30.09 -1.01 -14.94
C LEU A 191 -29.14 -2.14 -14.52
N PHE A 192 -29.64 -3.13 -13.81
CA PHE A 192 -28.87 -4.27 -13.34
C PHE A 192 -28.25 -5.07 -14.50
N THR A 193 -29.01 -5.26 -15.58
CA THR A 193 -28.56 -5.97 -16.78
C THR A 193 -27.44 -5.19 -17.47
N ILE A 194 -27.58 -3.87 -17.63
CA ILE A 194 -26.56 -3.00 -18.22
C ILE A 194 -25.28 -3.06 -17.39
N THR A 195 -25.39 -2.84 -16.09
CA THR A 195 -24.22 -2.86 -15.19
C THR A 195 -23.52 -4.21 -15.23
N ARG A 196 -24.24 -5.33 -15.13
CA ARG A 196 -23.65 -6.67 -15.08
C ARG A 196 -23.07 -7.13 -16.42
N LYS A 197 -23.77 -6.85 -17.55
CA LYS A 197 -23.41 -7.40 -18.87
C LYS A 197 -22.55 -6.45 -19.72
N ILE A 198 -22.52 -5.16 -19.42
CA ILE A 198 -21.81 -4.15 -20.20
C ILE A 198 -20.77 -3.43 -19.33
N THR A 199 -21.20 -2.72 -18.28
CA THR A 199 -20.33 -1.86 -17.51
C THR A 199 -19.23 -2.65 -16.81
N ILE A 200 -19.58 -3.68 -16.02
CA ILE A 200 -18.58 -4.49 -15.27
C ILE A 200 -17.58 -5.19 -16.20
N PRO A 201 -17.99 -5.90 -17.28
CA PRO A 201 -17.05 -6.53 -18.20
C PRO A 201 -16.08 -5.55 -18.87
N LEU A 202 -16.53 -4.35 -19.24
CA LEU A 202 -15.67 -3.34 -19.86
C LEU A 202 -14.64 -2.76 -18.91
N VAL A 203 -14.98 -2.60 -17.62
CA VAL A 203 -14.04 -2.08 -16.61
C VAL A 203 -13.30 -3.20 -15.85
N LEU A 204 -13.57 -4.45 -16.15
CA LEU A 204 -12.95 -5.62 -15.49
C LEU A 204 -11.41 -5.57 -15.48
N PRO A 205 -10.73 -5.16 -16.58
CA PRO A 205 -9.27 -5.03 -16.53
C PRO A 205 -8.78 -4.04 -15.46
N SER A 206 -9.49 -2.94 -15.27
CA SER A 206 -9.17 -1.93 -14.25
C SER A 206 -9.48 -2.43 -12.84
N ILE A 207 -10.58 -3.18 -12.67
CA ILE A 207 -10.89 -3.86 -11.41
C ILE A 207 -9.78 -4.83 -11.06
N LEU A 208 -9.38 -5.72 -11.98
CA LEU A 208 -8.32 -6.70 -11.76
C LEU A 208 -6.96 -6.03 -11.49
N SER A 209 -6.64 -4.94 -12.20
CA SER A 209 -5.42 -4.18 -11.96
C SER A 209 -5.38 -3.58 -10.55
N GLY A 210 -6.46 -2.96 -10.11
CA GLY A 210 -6.58 -2.43 -8.74
C GLY A 210 -6.54 -3.54 -7.68
N SER A 211 -7.20 -4.66 -7.94
CA SER A 211 -7.21 -5.84 -7.05
C SER A 211 -5.81 -6.44 -6.87
N LEU A 212 -5.02 -6.52 -7.96
CA LEU A 212 -3.62 -6.95 -7.86
C LEU A 212 -2.81 -6.04 -6.94
N LEU A 213 -2.94 -4.72 -7.13
CA LEU A 213 -2.22 -3.77 -6.29
C LEU A 213 -2.55 -3.97 -4.82
N ILE A 214 -3.82 -4.22 -4.49
CA ILE A 214 -4.24 -4.50 -3.11
C ILE A 214 -3.63 -5.83 -2.62
N MET A 215 -3.68 -6.88 -3.43
CA MET A 215 -3.13 -8.19 -3.08
C MET A 215 -1.64 -8.10 -2.73
N LEU A 216 -0.85 -7.44 -3.59
CA LEU A 216 0.57 -7.25 -3.38
C LEU A 216 0.87 -6.34 -2.18
N TYR A 217 0.08 -5.27 -2.02
CA TYR A 217 0.26 -4.33 -0.92
C TYR A 217 -0.09 -4.97 0.42
N SER A 218 -1.20 -5.69 0.51
CA SER A 218 -1.64 -6.38 1.73
C SER A 218 -0.69 -7.51 2.14
N MET A 219 -0.18 -8.29 1.18
CA MET A 219 0.88 -9.28 1.46
C MET A 219 2.16 -8.67 2.04
N ALA A 220 2.49 -7.46 1.59
CA ALA A 220 3.65 -6.71 2.03
C ALA A 220 3.38 -5.89 3.31
N HIS A 221 2.14 -5.86 3.77
CA HIS A 221 1.70 -4.93 4.79
C HIS A 221 2.15 -5.36 6.18
N PHE A 222 2.89 -4.48 6.85
CA PHE A 222 3.41 -4.71 8.20
C PHE A 222 2.50 -4.11 9.28
N GLY A 223 2.12 -2.85 9.12
CA GLY A 223 1.60 -2.01 10.20
C GLY A 223 0.32 -2.52 10.88
N THR A 224 -0.69 -2.89 10.11
CA THR A 224 -1.97 -3.37 10.66
C THR A 224 -1.79 -4.71 11.38
N VAL A 225 -1.03 -5.63 10.78
CA VAL A 225 -0.77 -6.95 11.37
C VAL A 225 0.11 -6.82 12.62
N ALA A 226 1.07 -5.89 12.63
CA ALA A 226 1.89 -5.63 13.80
C ALA A 226 1.07 -5.15 15.01
N VAL A 227 0.06 -4.29 14.77
CA VAL A 227 -0.78 -3.72 15.84
C VAL A 227 -1.85 -4.69 16.31
N LEU A 228 -2.47 -5.45 15.39
CA LEU A 228 -3.64 -6.27 15.71
C LEU A 228 -3.33 -7.77 15.78
N GLY A 229 -2.25 -8.22 15.14
CA GLY A 229 -1.95 -9.66 15.01
C GLY A 229 -0.92 -10.17 16.00
N ILE A 230 0.20 -9.45 16.20
CA ILE A 230 1.36 -9.95 16.99
C ILE A 230 0.96 -10.35 18.40
N GLU A 231 0.16 -9.55 19.08
CA GLU A 231 -0.29 -9.83 20.47
C GLU A 231 -1.11 -11.14 20.57
N ASN A 232 -1.68 -11.61 19.49
CA ASN A 232 -2.49 -12.84 19.43
C ASN A 232 -1.86 -13.95 18.58
N GLY A 233 -0.56 -13.87 18.32
CA GLY A 233 0.18 -14.90 17.58
C GLY A 233 -0.16 -14.97 16.08
N ILE A 234 -0.85 -13.96 15.53
CA ILE A 234 -1.12 -13.89 14.09
C ILE A 234 0.02 -13.12 13.43
N PHE A 235 0.93 -13.86 12.81
CA PHE A 235 2.05 -13.31 12.03
C PHE A 235 1.79 -13.47 10.54
N ASN A 236 2.07 -12.43 9.75
CA ASN A 236 2.31 -12.54 8.33
C ASN A 236 3.83 -12.54 8.07
N ILE A 237 4.28 -12.76 6.82
CA ILE A 237 5.72 -12.81 6.51
C ILE A 237 6.45 -11.53 6.95
N PRO A 238 5.98 -10.29 6.68
CA PRO A 238 6.65 -9.08 7.15
C PRO A 238 6.82 -8.99 8.68
N THR A 239 5.79 -9.37 9.44
CA THR A 239 5.87 -9.32 10.91
C THR A 239 6.72 -10.45 11.47
N LEU A 240 6.76 -11.61 10.82
CA LEU A 240 7.68 -12.69 11.18
C LEU A 240 9.15 -12.31 10.93
N ILE A 241 9.46 -11.65 9.79
CA ILE A 241 10.80 -11.09 9.52
C ILE A 241 11.21 -10.15 10.66
N TYR A 242 10.32 -9.22 11.03
CA TYR A 242 10.57 -8.27 12.11
C TYR A 242 10.85 -8.98 13.43
N GLN A 243 10.03 -9.94 13.80
CA GLN A 243 10.16 -10.71 15.04
C GLN A 243 11.50 -11.46 15.08
N ARG A 244 11.86 -12.19 14.02
CA ARG A 244 13.10 -12.97 13.95
C ARG A 244 14.34 -12.09 14.08
N ILE A 245 14.37 -10.93 13.43
CA ILE A 245 15.50 -10.00 13.50
C ILE A 245 15.64 -9.41 14.91
N HIS A 246 14.53 -9.08 15.59
CA HIS A 246 14.56 -8.47 16.91
C HIS A 246 14.85 -9.46 18.05
N GLN A 247 14.33 -10.68 18.00
CA GLN A 247 14.52 -11.70 19.04
C GLN A 247 15.98 -12.15 19.16
N SER A 248 16.72 -12.17 18.07
CA SER A 248 18.09 -12.69 18.02
C SER A 248 19.16 -11.58 18.02
N ALA A 249 18.83 -10.36 18.46
CA ALA A 249 19.72 -9.20 18.53
C ALA A 249 20.56 -8.95 17.26
N GLY A 250 19.98 -9.23 16.08
CA GLY A 250 20.66 -9.04 14.80
C GLY A 250 21.76 -10.07 14.52
N SER A 251 21.67 -11.28 15.09
CA SER A 251 22.60 -12.38 14.77
C SER A 251 22.60 -12.68 13.27
N PHE A 252 23.70 -13.23 12.78
CA PHE A 252 23.84 -13.59 11.36
C PHE A 252 22.74 -14.55 10.90
N ASP A 253 22.34 -15.51 11.74
CA ASP A 253 21.28 -16.47 11.45
C ASP A 253 19.90 -15.83 11.38
N SER A 254 19.62 -14.83 12.20
CA SER A 254 18.34 -14.10 12.16
C SER A 254 18.21 -13.25 10.90
N ILE A 255 19.29 -12.58 10.49
CA ILE A 255 19.33 -11.83 9.22
C ILE A 255 19.13 -12.77 8.04
N ARG A 256 19.78 -13.93 8.07
CA ARG A 256 19.65 -14.97 7.04
C ARG A 256 18.21 -15.49 6.96
N THR A 257 17.61 -15.87 8.07
CA THR A 257 16.20 -16.29 8.12
C THR A 257 15.31 -15.18 7.52
N GLY A 258 15.54 -13.92 7.88
CA GLY A 258 14.85 -12.78 7.30
C GLY A 258 15.01 -12.70 5.77
N THR A 259 16.20 -12.99 5.21
CA THR A 259 16.41 -12.97 3.75
C THR A 259 15.69 -14.11 3.02
N VAL A 260 15.63 -15.31 3.63
CA VAL A 260 14.85 -16.43 3.08
C VAL A 260 13.37 -16.08 3.07
N LEU A 261 12.82 -15.56 4.18
CA LEU A 261 11.42 -15.12 4.27
C LEU A 261 11.11 -14.00 3.25
N ALA A 262 12.03 -13.04 3.09
CA ALA A 262 11.93 -11.99 2.09
C ALA A 262 11.90 -12.56 0.67
N THR A 263 12.72 -13.56 0.38
CA THR A 263 12.75 -14.26 -0.91
C THR A 263 11.42 -14.99 -1.18
N VAL A 264 10.87 -15.69 -0.18
CA VAL A 264 9.54 -16.33 -0.28
C VAL A 264 8.47 -15.30 -0.63
N LEU A 265 8.49 -14.14 0.01
CA LEU A 265 7.50 -13.08 -0.25
C LEU A 265 7.64 -12.52 -1.69
N VAL A 266 8.87 -12.30 -2.16
CA VAL A 266 9.13 -11.84 -3.55
C VAL A 266 8.68 -12.87 -4.57
N VAL A 267 9.00 -14.15 -4.36
CA VAL A 267 8.57 -15.24 -5.26
C VAL A 267 7.05 -15.36 -5.30
N THR A 268 6.39 -15.28 -4.15
CA THR A 268 4.92 -15.31 -4.08
C THR A 268 4.30 -14.11 -4.79
N ALA A 269 4.85 -12.91 -4.61
CA ALA A 269 4.40 -11.71 -5.33
C ALA A 269 4.59 -11.86 -6.85
N ALA A 270 5.72 -12.36 -7.30
CA ALA A 270 6.01 -12.60 -8.72
C ALA A 270 5.02 -13.63 -9.32
N LEU A 271 4.71 -14.69 -8.59
CA LEU A 271 3.72 -15.71 -9.00
C LEU A 271 2.33 -15.09 -9.16
N ILE A 272 1.90 -14.24 -8.23
CA ILE A 272 0.61 -13.56 -8.29
C ILE A 272 0.54 -12.63 -9.51
N ILE A 273 1.60 -11.86 -9.78
CA ILE A 273 1.69 -10.98 -10.96
C ILE A 273 1.61 -11.81 -12.25
N TRP A 274 2.33 -12.93 -12.31
CA TRP A 274 2.31 -13.82 -13.46
C TRP A 274 0.93 -14.44 -13.70
N LEU A 275 0.27 -14.93 -12.65
CA LEU A 275 -1.09 -15.49 -12.74
C LEU A 275 -2.09 -14.47 -13.26
N GLN A 276 -2.04 -13.24 -12.74
CA GLN A 276 -2.90 -12.17 -13.22
C GLN A 276 -2.62 -11.79 -14.67
N GLY A 277 -1.34 -11.68 -15.06
CA GLY A 277 -0.97 -11.43 -16.46
C GLY A 277 -1.57 -12.49 -17.39
N LYS A 278 -1.55 -13.77 -16.98
CA LYS A 278 -2.17 -14.87 -17.72
C LYS A 278 -3.73 -14.78 -17.78
N ILE A 279 -4.36 -14.27 -16.72
CA ILE A 279 -5.82 -14.05 -16.71
C ILE A 279 -6.19 -12.90 -17.64
N LEU A 280 -5.46 -11.79 -17.57
CA LEU A 280 -5.71 -10.60 -18.40
C LEU A 280 -5.44 -10.86 -19.89
N SER A 281 -4.43 -11.67 -20.24
CA SER A 281 -4.09 -11.97 -21.63
C SER A 281 -5.14 -12.80 -22.36
N LYS A 282 -6.01 -13.52 -21.64
CA LYS A 282 -7.10 -14.31 -22.22
C LYS A 282 -8.31 -13.48 -22.63
N GLY A 283 -8.44 -12.26 -22.13
CA GLY A 283 -9.56 -11.37 -22.44
C GLY A 283 -9.19 -10.38 -23.55
N HIS A 284 -10.02 -10.29 -24.60
CA HIS A 284 -9.91 -9.27 -25.65
C HIS A 284 -10.49 -7.94 -25.11
N TYR A 285 -9.82 -7.34 -24.12
CA TYR A 285 -10.25 -6.09 -23.51
C TYR A 285 -9.71 -4.89 -24.30
N GLN A 286 -10.29 -4.59 -25.45
CA GLN A 286 -10.04 -3.32 -26.14
C GLN A 286 -10.89 -2.24 -25.48
N ILE A 287 -10.25 -1.33 -24.75
CA ILE A 287 -10.90 -0.07 -24.35
C ILE A 287 -11.03 0.75 -25.64
N ILE A 288 -12.22 0.78 -26.22
CA ILE A 288 -12.53 1.70 -27.33
C ILE A 288 -12.58 3.08 -26.69
N GLY A 289 -11.42 3.76 -26.65
CA GLY A 289 -11.29 5.13 -26.19
C GLY A 289 -11.87 6.07 -27.25
N GLY A 290 -13.02 6.65 -26.96
CA GLY A 290 -13.59 7.77 -27.71
C GLY A 290 -13.24 9.12 -27.07
N LYS A 291 -13.51 10.22 -27.79
CA LYS A 291 -13.43 11.58 -27.26
C LYS A 291 -14.25 11.68 -25.97
N SER A 292 -13.76 12.47 -25.00
CA SER A 292 -14.40 12.73 -23.70
C SER A 292 -15.93 12.94 -23.83
N PHE A 293 -16.69 11.92 -23.53
CA PHE A 293 -18.15 12.01 -23.43
C PHE A 293 -18.55 12.24 -21.97
N ARG A 294 -19.66 12.95 -21.75
CA ARG A 294 -20.24 13.01 -20.41
C ARG A 294 -20.75 11.62 -20.02
N PRO A 295 -20.36 11.07 -18.88
CA PRO A 295 -20.87 9.78 -18.43
C PRO A 295 -22.40 9.84 -18.32
N MET A 296 -23.06 8.76 -18.75
CA MET A 296 -24.50 8.63 -18.58
C MET A 296 -24.84 8.57 -17.08
N GLU A 297 -25.72 9.44 -16.62
CA GLU A 297 -26.18 9.43 -15.23
C GLU A 297 -27.44 8.58 -15.05
N LEU A 298 -27.32 7.59 -14.21
CA LEU A 298 -28.41 6.72 -13.84
C LEU A 298 -29.20 7.33 -12.69
N LYS A 299 -30.50 7.55 -12.86
CA LYS A 299 -31.36 8.13 -11.83
C LYS A 299 -31.65 7.10 -10.73
N LEU A 300 -31.16 7.35 -9.53
CA LEU A 300 -31.35 6.50 -8.34
C LEU A 300 -32.77 6.57 -7.78
N ARG A 301 -33.53 7.61 -8.11
CA ARG A 301 -34.91 7.81 -7.60
C ARG A 301 -34.97 7.68 -6.06
N ALA A 302 -35.80 6.77 -5.54
CA ALA A 302 -35.98 6.54 -4.10
C ALA A 302 -34.68 6.07 -3.38
N LEU A 303 -33.75 5.45 -4.08
CA LEU A 303 -32.46 4.99 -3.49
C LEU A 303 -31.43 6.11 -3.33
N ARG A 304 -31.69 7.32 -3.85
CA ARG A 304 -30.74 8.44 -3.83
C ARG A 304 -30.33 8.82 -2.41
N MET A 305 -31.29 9.01 -1.51
CA MET A 305 -31.00 9.38 -0.12
C MET A 305 -30.43 8.24 0.71
N PRO A 306 -30.95 7.00 0.67
CA PRO A 306 -30.32 5.87 1.34
C PRO A 306 -28.85 5.64 0.95
N LEU A 307 -28.53 5.74 -0.34
CA LEU A 307 -27.15 5.57 -0.81
C LEU A 307 -26.24 6.73 -0.43
N LEU A 308 -26.76 7.97 -0.38
CA LEU A 308 -26.02 9.11 0.17
C LEU A 308 -25.69 8.89 1.65
N ILE A 309 -26.69 8.47 2.44
CA ILE A 309 -26.49 8.17 3.87
C ILE A 309 -25.46 7.04 4.04
N LEU A 310 -25.50 5.99 3.21
CA LEU A 310 -24.51 4.92 3.23
C LEU A 310 -23.10 5.46 2.96
N CYS A 311 -22.92 6.34 1.96
CA CYS A 311 -21.62 6.96 1.69
C CYS A 311 -21.11 7.80 2.86
N LEU A 312 -21.98 8.62 3.43
CA LEU A 312 -21.64 9.47 4.58
C LEU A 312 -21.33 8.63 5.82
N ALA A 313 -22.11 7.57 6.06
CA ALA A 313 -21.86 6.61 7.15
C ALA A 313 -20.53 5.89 6.97
N TYR A 314 -20.20 5.47 5.74
CA TYR A 314 -18.92 4.84 5.44
C TYR A 314 -17.75 5.80 5.69
N ILE A 315 -17.85 7.04 5.24
CA ILE A 315 -16.84 8.10 5.49
C ILE A 315 -16.71 8.35 7.00
N ALA A 316 -17.84 8.50 7.70
CA ALA A 316 -17.85 8.70 9.14
C ALA A 316 -17.17 7.53 9.89
N PHE A 317 -17.44 6.31 9.46
CA PHE A 317 -16.89 5.09 10.08
C PHE A 317 -15.40 4.90 9.77
N THR A 318 -14.96 5.17 8.55
CA THR A 318 -13.57 4.89 8.13
C THR A 318 -12.61 6.03 8.40
N ILE A 319 -13.08 7.27 8.46
CA ILE A 319 -12.23 8.47 8.60
C ILE A 319 -12.51 9.18 9.92
N VAL A 320 -13.79 9.63 10.12
CA VAL A 320 -14.11 10.53 11.23
C VAL A 320 -13.97 9.81 12.56
N LEU A 321 -14.58 8.64 12.72
CA LEU A 321 -14.58 7.90 13.97
C LEU A 321 -13.16 7.51 14.44
N PRO A 322 -12.30 6.87 13.61
CA PRO A 322 -10.92 6.58 14.01
C PRO A 322 -10.12 7.84 14.35
N THR A 323 -10.27 8.91 13.57
CA THR A 323 -9.55 10.17 13.82
C THR A 323 -9.98 10.79 15.14
N VAL A 324 -11.28 10.90 15.38
CA VAL A 324 -11.84 11.47 16.62
C VAL A 324 -11.40 10.66 17.84
N VAL A 325 -11.42 9.32 17.75
CA VAL A 325 -11.00 8.47 18.86
C VAL A 325 -9.53 8.66 19.20
N ILE A 326 -8.64 8.74 18.22
CA ILE A 326 -7.22 9.01 18.49
C ILE A 326 -7.05 10.35 19.22
N PHE A 327 -7.71 11.39 18.72
CA PHE A 327 -7.64 12.70 19.37
C PHE A 327 -8.22 12.67 20.81
N LEU A 328 -9.38 12.07 20.99
CA LEU A 328 -9.97 11.98 22.33
C LEU A 328 -9.11 11.17 23.29
N VAL A 329 -8.57 10.04 22.86
CA VAL A 329 -7.70 9.20 23.69
C VAL A 329 -6.39 9.90 24.03
N GLY A 330 -5.81 10.64 23.09
CA GLY A 330 -4.64 11.48 23.37
C GLY A 330 -4.90 12.55 24.42
N GLY A 331 -6.15 12.99 24.56
CA GLY A 331 -6.60 13.94 25.60
C GLY A 331 -7.00 13.30 26.93
N LEU A 332 -6.97 11.98 27.11
CA LEU A 332 -7.31 11.33 28.38
C LEU A 332 -6.15 11.41 29.37
N LYS A 333 -6.44 11.81 30.61
CA LYS A 333 -5.48 11.73 31.73
C LYS A 333 -5.19 10.27 32.09
N THR A 334 -6.23 9.42 32.06
CA THR A 334 -6.11 7.99 32.34
C THR A 334 -6.83 7.19 31.26
N TYR A 335 -6.09 6.35 30.53
CA TYR A 335 -6.65 5.43 29.54
C TYR A 335 -7.49 4.34 30.22
N GLY A 336 -8.62 4.00 29.62
CA GLY A 336 -9.53 2.98 30.13
C GLY A 336 -10.66 3.49 31.01
N LEU A 337 -10.63 4.74 31.46
CA LEU A 337 -11.76 5.41 32.10
C LEU A 337 -12.68 6.05 31.05
N ALA A 338 -13.92 6.36 31.50
CA ALA A 338 -14.92 6.99 30.62
C ALA A 338 -14.47 8.37 30.11
N PHE A 339 -14.99 8.78 28.96
CA PHE A 339 -14.85 10.13 28.42
C PHE A 339 -15.69 11.11 29.24
N THR A 340 -15.11 11.62 30.32
CA THR A 340 -15.71 12.66 31.17
C THR A 340 -14.84 13.91 31.11
N TRP A 341 -15.44 15.08 31.33
CA TRP A 341 -14.71 16.35 31.35
C TRP A 341 -13.55 16.34 32.36
N ASN A 342 -13.70 15.65 33.48
CA ASN A 342 -12.66 15.52 34.51
C ASN A 342 -11.46 14.66 34.09
N ASN A 343 -11.67 13.74 33.13
CA ASN A 343 -10.65 12.85 32.59
C ASN A 343 -10.00 13.41 31.32
N LEU A 344 -10.49 14.53 30.77
CA LEU A 344 -9.93 15.19 29.59
C LEU A 344 -8.93 16.26 30.02
N SER A 345 -7.80 16.33 29.30
CA SER A 345 -6.74 17.32 29.47
C SER A 345 -5.96 17.50 28.15
N LEU A 346 -5.38 18.67 27.98
CA LEU A 346 -4.44 18.92 26.90
C LEU A 346 -2.98 18.70 27.31
N ASP A 347 -2.72 18.25 28.56
CA ASP A 347 -1.37 18.11 29.09
C ASP A 347 -0.51 17.10 28.32
N ASN A 348 -1.12 15.96 27.90
CA ASN A 348 -0.42 14.99 27.05
C ASN A 348 0.03 15.61 25.72
N TYR A 349 -0.82 16.43 25.10
CA TYR A 349 -0.48 17.13 23.86
C TYR A 349 0.62 18.18 24.08
N LYS A 350 0.52 18.95 25.17
CA LYS A 350 1.58 19.94 25.52
C LYS A 350 2.90 19.22 25.77
N PHE A 351 2.89 18.17 26.59
CA PHE A 351 4.08 17.37 26.88
C PHE A 351 4.72 16.83 25.60
N ILE A 352 3.94 16.14 24.75
CA ILE A 352 4.49 15.52 23.52
C ILE A 352 5.03 16.58 22.56
N LEU A 353 4.32 17.69 22.36
CA LEU A 353 4.69 18.68 21.35
C LEU A 353 5.81 19.63 21.83
N PHE A 354 5.83 19.97 23.13
CA PHE A 354 6.71 21.05 23.63
C PHE A 354 7.79 20.57 24.59
N ASP A 355 7.55 19.53 25.38
CA ASP A 355 8.46 19.12 26.44
C ASP A 355 9.25 17.85 26.08
N TYR A 356 8.66 16.94 25.28
CA TYR A 356 9.28 15.67 24.95
C TYR A 356 10.23 15.78 23.76
N LYS A 357 11.53 15.83 24.04
CA LYS A 357 12.59 16.02 23.04
C LYS A 357 12.53 14.98 21.90
N LEU A 358 12.27 13.71 22.23
CA LEU A 358 12.22 12.64 21.24
C LEU A 358 11.16 12.89 20.14
N THR A 359 10.01 13.47 20.49
CA THR A 359 8.98 13.82 19.50
C THR A 359 9.46 14.91 18.55
N LYS A 360 10.14 15.95 19.09
CA LYS A 360 10.70 17.03 18.25
C LYS A 360 11.74 16.48 17.27
N ASP A 361 12.63 15.62 17.77
CA ASP A 361 13.67 14.97 16.95
C ASP A 361 13.02 14.05 15.90
N ALA A 362 11.98 13.30 16.26
CA ALA A 362 11.25 12.43 15.34
C ALA A 362 10.52 13.22 14.23
N ILE A 363 9.86 14.34 14.60
CA ILE A 363 9.19 15.22 13.62
C ILE A 363 10.24 15.82 12.68
N TRP A 364 11.35 16.36 13.23
CA TRP A 364 12.42 16.95 12.45
C TRP A 364 13.04 15.93 11.48
N ASN A 365 13.37 14.73 11.96
CA ASN A 365 13.88 13.64 11.14
C ASN A 365 12.90 13.22 10.04
N SER A 366 11.61 13.10 10.37
CA SER A 366 10.58 12.73 9.38
C SER A 366 10.47 13.76 8.27
N VAL A 367 10.44 15.06 8.61
CA VAL A 367 10.32 16.15 7.63
C VAL A 367 11.60 16.23 6.78
N THR A 368 12.78 16.22 7.41
CA THR A 368 14.05 16.36 6.69
C THR A 368 14.35 15.17 5.78
N LEU A 369 14.13 13.94 6.26
CA LEU A 369 14.32 12.72 5.47
C LEU A 369 13.29 12.62 4.36
N GLY A 370 12.03 12.98 4.63
CA GLY A 370 10.96 12.99 3.62
C GLY A 370 11.22 13.99 2.51
N LEU A 371 11.58 15.24 2.86
CA LEU A 371 11.95 16.27 1.87
C LEU A 371 13.23 15.89 1.12
N GLY A 372 14.24 15.39 1.81
CA GLY A 372 15.49 14.93 1.18
C GLY A 372 15.23 13.81 0.17
N ALA A 373 14.44 12.80 0.55
CA ALA A 373 14.05 11.72 -0.33
C ALA A 373 13.25 12.24 -1.54
N ALA A 374 12.29 13.14 -1.33
CA ALA A 374 11.47 13.71 -2.40
C ALA A 374 12.34 14.46 -3.43
N VAL A 375 13.25 15.32 -2.98
CA VAL A 375 14.16 16.07 -3.86
C VAL A 375 15.08 15.12 -4.63
N ILE A 376 15.73 14.17 -3.95
CA ILE A 376 16.65 13.23 -4.60
C ILE A 376 15.92 12.35 -5.61
N THR A 377 14.77 11.78 -5.23
CA THR A 377 13.99 10.94 -6.15
C THR A 377 13.41 11.71 -7.31
N MET A 378 13.04 12.97 -7.12
CA MET A 378 12.58 13.84 -8.22
C MET A 378 13.67 14.02 -9.28
N PHE A 379 14.89 14.43 -8.89
CA PHE A 379 15.98 14.61 -9.83
C PHE A 379 16.41 13.28 -10.48
N ALA A 380 16.55 12.22 -9.69
CA ALA A 380 16.89 10.90 -10.20
C ALA A 380 15.81 10.37 -11.16
N GLY A 381 14.53 10.54 -10.82
CA GLY A 381 13.41 10.13 -11.66
C GLY A 381 13.35 10.88 -12.98
N VAL A 382 13.60 12.19 -12.99
CA VAL A 382 13.70 12.99 -14.21
C VAL A 382 14.86 12.50 -15.11
N MET A 383 16.05 12.27 -14.51
CA MET A 383 17.21 11.77 -15.25
C MET A 383 16.95 10.40 -15.87
N ILE A 384 16.43 9.46 -15.08
CA ILE A 384 16.14 8.09 -15.53
C ILE A 384 15.04 8.10 -16.59
N SER A 385 13.94 8.86 -16.39
CA SER A 385 12.86 9.00 -17.36
C SER A 385 13.36 9.60 -18.67
N TYR A 386 14.25 10.60 -18.61
CA TYR A 386 14.88 11.17 -19.82
C TYR A 386 15.64 10.11 -20.62
N VAL A 387 16.41 9.25 -19.94
CA VAL A 387 17.12 8.14 -20.58
C VAL A 387 16.14 7.16 -21.24
N ILE A 388 15.09 6.75 -20.54
CA ILE A 388 14.12 5.74 -21.00
C ILE A 388 13.29 6.28 -22.18
N VAL A 389 12.80 7.52 -22.09
CA VAL A 389 11.84 8.09 -23.06
C VAL A 389 12.55 8.75 -24.25
N LYS A 390 13.59 9.55 -24.00
CA LYS A 390 14.20 10.42 -25.02
C LYS A 390 15.46 9.83 -25.64
N MET A 391 16.22 9.02 -24.91
CA MET A 391 17.48 8.47 -25.44
C MET A 391 17.24 7.15 -26.18
N LYS A 392 17.95 6.98 -27.32
CA LYS A 392 17.97 5.72 -28.10
C LYS A 392 19.09 4.81 -27.57
N VAL A 393 18.96 4.30 -26.35
CA VAL A 393 19.97 3.45 -25.72
C VAL A 393 19.52 1.98 -25.75
N ARG A 394 20.46 1.07 -26.09
CA ARG A 394 20.22 -0.37 -25.95
C ARG A 394 20.14 -0.73 -24.45
N GLY A 395 19.14 -1.55 -24.06
CA GLY A 395 18.97 -1.96 -22.65
C GLY A 395 18.12 -1.01 -21.80
N LYS A 396 17.45 0.01 -22.35
CA LYS A 396 16.56 0.91 -21.62
C LYS A 396 15.43 0.18 -20.87
N GLY A 397 14.98 -0.97 -21.37
CA GLY A 397 13.99 -1.81 -20.69
C GLY A 397 14.50 -2.39 -19.35
N ILE A 398 15.83 -2.60 -19.23
CA ILE A 398 16.42 -3.02 -17.93
C ILE A 398 16.38 -1.87 -16.94
N LEU A 399 16.65 -0.64 -17.36
CA LEU A 399 16.56 0.55 -16.51
C LEU A 399 15.10 0.78 -16.03
N GLU A 400 14.15 0.63 -16.95
CA GLU A 400 12.74 0.72 -16.63
C GLU A 400 12.32 -0.37 -15.64
N PHE A 401 12.73 -1.61 -15.88
CA PHE A 401 12.48 -2.73 -14.96
C PHE A 401 13.08 -2.48 -13.57
N LEU A 402 14.35 -2.10 -13.48
CA LEU A 402 15.01 -1.79 -12.21
C LEU A 402 14.34 -0.61 -11.49
N GLY A 403 13.96 0.44 -12.24
CA GLY A 403 13.27 1.59 -11.67
C GLY A 403 11.87 1.27 -11.13
N MET A 404 11.17 0.30 -11.73
CA MET A 404 9.85 -0.15 -11.29
C MET A 404 9.89 -1.29 -10.27
N LEU A 405 11.03 -1.97 -10.12
CA LEU A 405 11.20 -3.10 -9.20
C LEU A 405 10.79 -2.77 -7.75
N PRO A 406 11.15 -1.61 -7.17
CA PRO A 406 10.76 -1.26 -5.80
C PRO A 406 9.24 -1.13 -5.58
N PHE A 407 8.48 -0.92 -6.65
CA PHE A 407 7.02 -0.91 -6.57
C PHE A 407 6.44 -2.31 -6.32
N SER A 408 7.06 -3.30 -6.94
CA SER A 408 6.62 -4.71 -6.86
C SER A 408 7.19 -5.45 -5.66
N VAL A 409 8.29 -4.95 -5.07
CA VAL A 409 8.96 -5.57 -3.92
C VAL A 409 8.39 -4.99 -2.61
N PRO A 410 8.04 -5.84 -1.64
CA PRO A 410 7.57 -5.38 -0.32
C PRO A 410 8.55 -4.45 0.39
N GLY A 411 8.02 -3.43 1.08
CA GLY A 411 8.84 -2.44 1.77
C GLY A 411 9.79 -3.03 2.83
N SER A 412 9.33 -4.04 3.56
CA SER A 412 10.16 -4.78 4.54
C SER A 412 11.34 -5.52 3.88
N VAL A 413 11.13 -6.03 2.67
CA VAL A 413 12.18 -6.69 1.87
C VAL A 413 13.22 -5.67 1.41
N ILE A 414 12.77 -4.50 0.89
CA ILE A 414 13.69 -3.41 0.51
C ILE A 414 14.50 -2.95 1.72
N ALA A 415 13.85 -2.75 2.88
CA ALA A 415 14.53 -2.34 4.10
C ALA A 415 15.60 -3.35 4.52
N LEU A 416 15.31 -4.65 4.48
CA LEU A 416 16.29 -5.70 4.77
C LEU A 416 17.46 -5.69 3.76
N GLY A 417 17.18 -5.53 2.48
CA GLY A 417 18.19 -5.42 1.44
C GLY A 417 19.10 -4.20 1.63
N VAL A 418 18.53 -3.06 2.02
CA VAL A 418 19.29 -1.84 2.34
C VAL A 418 20.16 -2.04 3.58
N ILE A 419 19.66 -2.71 4.62
CA ILE A 419 20.46 -3.08 5.80
C ILE A 419 21.65 -3.95 5.38
N LEU A 420 21.42 -4.99 4.58
CA LEU A 420 22.49 -5.87 4.09
C LEU A 420 23.54 -5.13 3.27
N ALA A 421 23.11 -4.23 2.39
CA ALA A 421 24.02 -3.48 1.54
C ALA A 421 24.87 -2.46 2.29
N TRP A 422 24.31 -1.84 3.33
CA TRP A 422 24.90 -0.67 3.99
C TRP A 422 25.21 -0.88 5.48
N SER A 423 25.34 -2.14 5.93
CA SER A 423 25.72 -2.50 7.31
C SER A 423 27.23 -2.51 7.59
N GLY A 424 28.05 -2.07 6.65
CA GLY A 424 29.51 -2.07 6.78
C GLY A 424 30.21 -3.32 6.22
N LYS A 425 29.49 -4.40 5.95
CA LYS A 425 30.06 -5.64 5.38
C LYS A 425 30.76 -5.42 4.03
N TYR A 426 30.27 -4.44 3.25
CA TYR A 426 30.78 -4.12 1.91
C TYR A 426 31.46 -2.73 1.84
N GLY A 427 31.94 -2.22 2.98
CA GLY A 427 32.78 -1.02 3.09
C GLY A 427 32.08 0.19 3.71
N ILE A 428 30.86 0.55 3.32
CA ILE A 428 30.15 1.72 3.85
C ILE A 428 29.18 1.26 4.95
N ASN A 429 29.32 1.82 6.15
CA ASN A 429 28.42 1.54 7.27
C ASN A 429 27.48 2.73 7.52
N LEU A 430 26.22 2.57 7.13
CA LEU A 430 25.12 3.50 7.44
C LEU A 430 24.18 2.95 8.52
N TYR A 431 24.42 1.73 9.02
CA TYR A 431 23.59 1.10 10.04
C TYR A 431 23.56 1.95 11.31
N ASN A 432 22.42 2.03 11.97
CA ASN A 432 22.18 2.90 13.13
C ASN A 432 22.30 4.41 12.86
N THR A 433 22.27 4.85 11.61
CA THR A 433 22.22 6.27 11.26
C THR A 433 20.90 6.60 10.55
N VAL A 434 20.51 7.88 10.56
CA VAL A 434 19.33 8.36 9.82
C VAL A 434 19.50 8.22 8.28
N TRP A 435 20.74 8.13 7.81
CA TRP A 435 21.07 8.05 6.39
C TRP A 435 20.62 6.72 5.75
N ILE A 436 20.61 5.62 6.51
CA ILE A 436 20.10 4.34 5.99
C ILE A 436 18.61 4.43 5.68
N ILE A 437 17.84 5.20 6.48
CA ILE A 437 16.43 5.46 6.27
C ILE A 437 16.23 6.28 4.98
N LEU A 438 17.07 7.29 4.76
CA LEU A 438 17.03 8.10 3.54
C LEU A 438 17.26 7.23 2.29
N VAL A 439 18.27 6.34 2.32
CA VAL A 439 18.55 5.40 1.22
C VAL A 439 17.36 4.48 0.99
N ALA A 440 16.74 3.94 2.05
CA ALA A 440 15.55 3.10 1.94
C ALA A 440 14.35 3.87 1.35
N TYR A 441 14.16 5.13 1.71
CA TYR A 441 13.13 5.99 1.13
C TYR A 441 13.38 6.25 -0.37
N ILE A 442 14.63 6.59 -0.73
CA ILE A 442 15.00 6.78 -2.15
C ILE A 442 14.73 5.50 -2.93
N ALA A 443 15.16 4.33 -2.42
CA ALA A 443 14.90 3.05 -3.04
C ALA A 443 13.40 2.82 -3.24
N ARG A 444 12.60 2.99 -2.19
CA ARG A 444 11.17 2.71 -2.20
C ARG A 444 10.36 3.62 -3.11
N TYR A 445 10.66 4.93 -3.09
CA TYR A 445 9.86 5.94 -3.78
C TYR A 445 10.37 6.28 -5.19
N MET A 446 11.49 5.71 -5.63
CA MET A 446 12.03 5.90 -6.99
C MET A 446 11.01 5.56 -8.08
N ALA A 447 10.26 4.47 -7.91
CA ALA A 447 9.27 4.02 -8.88
C ALA A 447 8.13 5.02 -9.10
N PHE A 448 7.69 5.72 -8.03
CA PHE A 448 6.65 6.75 -8.14
C PHE A 448 7.15 7.96 -8.94
N SER A 449 8.37 8.42 -8.64
CA SER A 449 8.98 9.52 -9.38
C SER A 449 9.20 9.17 -10.86
N LEU A 450 9.67 7.96 -11.14
CA LEU A 450 9.85 7.48 -12.51
C LEU A 450 8.53 7.47 -13.29
N LYS A 451 7.47 6.94 -12.69
CA LYS A 451 6.15 6.86 -13.31
C LYS A 451 5.54 8.24 -13.57
N ALA A 452 5.68 9.16 -12.62
CA ALA A 452 5.18 10.53 -12.76
C ALA A 452 5.88 11.31 -13.88
N ASN A 453 7.18 11.05 -14.12
CA ASN A 453 7.99 11.76 -15.12
C ASN A 453 7.97 11.08 -16.50
N SER A 454 7.51 9.83 -16.62
CA SER A 454 7.43 9.10 -17.91
C SER A 454 6.03 9.12 -18.53
N ALA A 455 5.02 9.66 -17.82
CA ALA A 455 3.67 9.87 -18.33
C ALA A 455 3.58 11.17 -19.14
#